data_3769608a4c44fabdcda9777c74a99f77
#
_entry.id   3769608a4c44fabdcda9777c74a99f77
#
_cell.length_a   1.000
_cell.length_b   1.000
_cell.length_c   1.000
_cell.angle_alpha   90.00
_cell.angle_beta   90.00
_cell.angle_gamma   90.00
#
_symmetry.space_group_name_H-M   'P 1'
#
loop_
_entity.id
_entity.type
_entity.pdbx_description
1 polymer ?
#
loop_
_entity_poly.entity_id
_entity_poly.type
_entity_poly.pdbx_seq_one_letter_code
_entity_poly.pdbx_strand_id
1 'polypeptide(L)'
;VDTALKENETPYSYYTDELISQVTEALKEQLGYTDTQASNLLFSGGLQIYTPQDPQIQEIVDEEVNNPANYDAARYSVEYRLSLTHPDGETQHYSQETLKTWLQQVKGQSGFDGLFNSEEEAQTAIDEYRTALTQDGSTVLGESVTMILEPQTSFVLIEQSTGYVKAINGGRGQKTANRTLNRATDSLRQPGSTFKVISSFAPALDACGATLSTVYYDGPYSSGEKEFRNWWGSDYKGYHTIRDGITYSMNIVALRCMADTVTPQLGVEYAERLGITSLVSQDQTLSTALGGLTKGVSNLELTNAFAAIANGGTYTKPVFFTKILDRNGKILIDNEPETRQALKDSTAYLLTSAMQDVMQSNTMYTRSGSGVKSTGTTAAIPNMSCAGKSGTTTSNVDVWFVGFTPYYTAGIWGGCDNNQPLKGGTVSNGGTSYHKRIWRNIMTRVHESLSDPGFTVPDSIETADVCRKSGKLPVSGVCSSDPRGTA
;
A
#
# COMPACT_ATOMS: atom_id res chain seq x y z
N VAL A 1 -17.70 -21.74 8.80
CA VAL A 1 -17.77 -22.25 7.41
C VAL A 1 -16.46 -22.95 7.16
N ASP A 2 -16.51 -24.21 6.75
CA ASP A 2 -15.32 -25.00 6.41
C ASP A 2 -14.67 -24.36 5.16
N THR A 3 -13.44 -23.88 5.30
CA THR A 3 -12.66 -23.30 4.22
C THR A 3 -11.75 -24.31 3.51
N ALA A 4 -11.69 -25.54 4.02
CA ALA A 4 -10.92 -26.60 3.41
C ALA A 4 -11.55 -27.03 2.07
N LEU A 5 -10.68 -27.21 1.07
CA LEU A 5 -11.09 -27.70 -0.24
C LEU A 5 -11.29 -29.22 -0.19
N LYS A 6 -12.26 -29.71 -0.98
CA LYS A 6 -12.34 -31.14 -1.28
C LYS A 6 -11.18 -31.51 -2.23
N GLU A 7 -10.79 -32.77 -2.23
CA GLU A 7 -9.81 -33.27 -3.21
C GLU A 7 -10.25 -32.88 -4.63
N ASN A 8 -9.33 -32.23 -5.39
CA ASN A 8 -9.51 -31.74 -6.77
C ASN A 8 -10.32 -30.43 -6.94
N GLU A 9 -10.65 -29.66 -5.90
CA GLU A 9 -11.21 -28.31 -6.06
C GLU A 9 -10.09 -27.27 -6.10
N THR A 10 -10.15 -26.38 -7.10
CA THR A 10 -9.26 -25.17 -7.15
C THR A 10 -9.79 -24.11 -6.19
N PRO A 11 -8.93 -23.47 -5.39
CA PRO A 11 -9.39 -22.39 -4.52
C PRO A 11 -9.88 -21.20 -5.33
N TYR A 12 -10.82 -20.46 -4.78
CA TYR A 12 -11.23 -19.16 -5.34
C TYR A 12 -10.04 -18.19 -5.37
N SER A 13 -10.05 -17.30 -6.38
CA SER A 13 -9.08 -16.20 -6.43
C SER A 13 -9.29 -15.23 -5.26
N TYR A 14 -8.29 -14.40 -4.97
CA TYR A 14 -8.45 -13.31 -3.98
C TYR A 14 -9.59 -12.35 -4.36
N TYR A 15 -9.77 -12.11 -5.68
CA TYR A 15 -10.89 -11.31 -6.16
C TYR A 15 -12.24 -11.96 -5.83
N THR A 16 -12.37 -13.26 -6.07
CA THR A 16 -13.60 -13.99 -5.80
C THR A 16 -13.91 -14.04 -4.30
N ASP A 17 -12.91 -14.24 -3.44
CA ASP A 17 -13.11 -14.22 -1.99
C ASP A 17 -13.61 -12.84 -1.51
N GLU A 18 -13.02 -11.74 -2.02
CA GLU A 18 -13.48 -10.40 -1.72
C GLU A 18 -14.88 -10.12 -2.28
N LEU A 19 -15.16 -10.56 -3.52
CA LEU A 19 -16.49 -10.44 -4.13
C LEU A 19 -17.55 -11.14 -3.27
N ILE A 20 -17.27 -12.34 -2.77
CA ILE A 20 -18.16 -13.08 -1.86
C ILE A 20 -18.45 -12.25 -0.60
N SER A 21 -17.43 -11.63 -0.02
CA SER A 21 -17.56 -10.76 1.15
C SER A 21 -18.46 -9.56 0.85
N GLN A 22 -18.15 -8.83 -0.23
CA GLN A 22 -18.89 -7.64 -0.65
C GLN A 22 -20.36 -7.94 -0.99
N VAL A 23 -20.61 -9.02 -1.70
CA VAL A 23 -21.99 -9.45 -2.03
C VAL A 23 -22.75 -9.86 -0.78
N THR A 24 -22.12 -10.60 0.13
CA THR A 24 -22.75 -11.01 1.39
C THR A 24 -23.16 -9.79 2.20
N GLU A 25 -22.28 -8.81 2.31
CA GLU A 25 -22.58 -7.57 3.05
C GLU A 25 -23.69 -6.76 2.38
N ALA A 26 -23.66 -6.61 1.05
CA ALA A 26 -24.70 -5.91 0.31
C ALA A 26 -26.10 -6.59 0.47
N LEU A 27 -26.16 -7.91 0.47
CA LEU A 27 -27.41 -8.65 0.73
C LEU A 27 -27.95 -8.39 2.14
N LYS A 28 -27.05 -8.23 3.14
CA LYS A 28 -27.43 -7.90 4.51
C LYS A 28 -27.89 -6.45 4.66
N GLU A 29 -27.10 -5.52 4.18
CA GLU A 29 -27.34 -4.09 4.35
C GLU A 29 -28.54 -3.59 3.54
N GLN A 30 -28.65 -4.00 2.26
CA GLN A 30 -29.67 -3.48 1.35
C GLN A 30 -30.98 -4.28 1.35
N LEU A 31 -30.92 -5.60 1.64
CA LEU A 31 -32.09 -6.45 1.62
C LEU A 31 -32.49 -6.97 3.01
N GLY A 32 -31.73 -6.66 4.05
CA GLY A 32 -32.02 -7.04 5.44
C GLY A 32 -31.86 -8.53 5.73
N TYR A 33 -31.05 -9.26 4.95
CA TYR A 33 -30.82 -10.68 5.18
C TYR A 33 -29.90 -10.93 6.36
N THR A 34 -30.13 -12.03 7.05
CA THR A 34 -29.19 -12.56 8.05
C THR A 34 -27.98 -13.18 7.36
N ASP A 35 -26.86 -13.38 8.08
CA ASP A 35 -25.68 -14.06 7.54
C ASP A 35 -26.00 -15.42 6.91
N THR A 36 -26.87 -16.20 7.56
CA THR A 36 -27.30 -17.50 7.05
C THR A 36 -28.12 -17.38 5.78
N GLN A 37 -29.03 -16.41 5.71
CA GLN A 37 -29.86 -16.18 4.51
C GLN A 37 -29.02 -15.69 3.34
N ALA A 38 -28.13 -14.74 3.56
CA ALA A 38 -27.22 -14.22 2.55
C ALA A 38 -26.30 -15.33 2.00
N SER A 39 -25.69 -16.14 2.89
CA SER A 39 -24.85 -17.27 2.52
C SER A 39 -25.62 -18.32 1.71
N ASN A 40 -26.82 -18.72 2.16
CA ASN A 40 -27.64 -19.69 1.44
C ASN A 40 -28.05 -19.17 0.05
N LEU A 41 -28.40 -17.89 -0.04
CA LEU A 41 -28.78 -17.29 -1.31
C LEU A 41 -27.56 -17.23 -2.27
N LEU A 42 -26.41 -16.82 -1.77
CA LEU A 42 -25.19 -16.72 -2.55
C LEU A 42 -24.73 -18.07 -3.11
N PHE A 43 -24.69 -19.12 -2.28
CA PHE A 43 -24.14 -20.42 -2.70
C PHE A 43 -25.15 -21.39 -3.28
N SER A 44 -26.44 -21.19 -3.01
CA SER A 44 -27.50 -22.15 -3.44
C SER A 44 -28.69 -21.47 -4.12
N GLY A 45 -28.77 -20.15 -4.13
CA GLY A 45 -29.91 -19.41 -4.66
C GLY A 45 -29.92 -19.23 -6.18
N GLY A 46 -28.80 -19.54 -6.86
CA GLY A 46 -28.69 -19.38 -8.31
C GLY A 46 -28.55 -17.90 -8.73
N LEU A 47 -27.88 -17.09 -7.92
CA LEU A 47 -27.60 -15.70 -8.25
C LEU A 47 -26.74 -15.56 -9.51
N GLN A 48 -26.98 -14.49 -10.27
CA GLN A 48 -26.10 -14.02 -11.34
C GLN A 48 -25.47 -12.71 -10.88
N ILE A 49 -24.15 -12.71 -10.70
CA ILE A 49 -23.40 -11.58 -10.17
C ILE A 49 -22.53 -11.03 -11.30
N TYR A 50 -22.74 -9.76 -11.64
CA TYR A 50 -21.96 -9.04 -12.63
C TYR A 50 -20.81 -8.31 -11.95
N THR A 51 -19.60 -8.65 -12.33
CA THR A 51 -18.37 -8.08 -11.78
C THR A 51 -17.61 -7.25 -12.83
N PRO A 52 -16.98 -6.12 -12.46
CA PRO A 52 -16.12 -5.36 -13.34
C PRO A 52 -14.70 -5.94 -13.48
N GLN A 53 -14.41 -7.07 -12.84
CA GLN A 53 -13.12 -7.75 -12.98
C GLN A 53 -12.75 -7.93 -14.45
N ASP A 54 -11.51 -7.65 -14.78
CA ASP A 54 -10.94 -7.95 -16.10
C ASP A 54 -10.07 -9.21 -16.00
N PRO A 55 -10.49 -10.34 -16.61
CA PRO A 55 -9.74 -11.60 -16.49
C PRO A 55 -8.32 -11.52 -17.06
N GLN A 56 -8.09 -10.73 -18.11
CA GLN A 56 -6.77 -10.59 -18.73
C GLN A 56 -5.83 -9.77 -17.82
N ILE A 57 -6.34 -8.68 -17.25
CA ILE A 57 -5.60 -7.89 -16.27
C ILE A 57 -5.31 -8.72 -15.02
N GLN A 58 -6.29 -9.50 -14.53
CA GLN A 58 -6.11 -10.37 -13.39
C GLN A 58 -5.01 -11.41 -13.63
N GLU A 59 -5.00 -12.05 -14.82
CA GLU A 59 -3.96 -13.04 -15.19
C GLU A 59 -2.57 -12.39 -15.19
N ILE A 60 -2.42 -11.20 -15.80
CA ILE A 60 -1.16 -10.44 -15.78
C ILE A 60 -0.69 -10.17 -14.35
N VAL A 61 -1.60 -9.75 -13.47
CA VAL A 61 -1.29 -9.47 -12.05
C VAL A 61 -0.82 -10.73 -11.35
N ASP A 62 -1.54 -11.85 -11.52
CA ASP A 62 -1.23 -13.11 -10.86
C ASP A 62 0.10 -13.70 -11.36
N GLU A 63 0.38 -13.62 -12.65
CA GLU A 63 1.67 -14.03 -13.23
C GLU A 63 2.84 -13.21 -12.67
N GLU A 64 2.75 -11.88 -12.70
CA GLU A 64 3.85 -11.02 -12.28
C GLU A 64 4.10 -11.06 -10.76
N VAL A 65 3.04 -11.15 -9.95
CA VAL A 65 3.16 -11.30 -8.49
C VAL A 65 3.78 -12.65 -8.13
N ASN A 66 3.47 -13.72 -8.87
CA ASN A 66 4.01 -15.06 -8.60
C ASN A 66 5.30 -15.38 -9.35
N ASN A 67 5.78 -14.50 -10.22
CA ASN A 67 7.02 -14.72 -10.96
C ASN A 67 8.24 -14.62 -10.02
N PRO A 68 8.96 -15.72 -9.76
CA PRO A 68 10.09 -15.72 -8.84
C PRO A 68 11.24 -14.81 -9.29
N ALA A 69 11.36 -14.52 -10.60
CA ALA A 69 12.38 -13.61 -11.15
C ALA A 69 12.16 -12.15 -10.71
N ASN A 70 10.98 -11.81 -10.24
CA ASN A 70 10.68 -10.49 -9.72
C ASN A 70 11.19 -10.26 -8.28
N TYR A 71 11.65 -11.32 -7.59
CA TYR A 71 12.09 -11.25 -6.20
C TYR A 71 13.57 -11.59 -6.07
N ASP A 72 14.26 -10.87 -5.20
CA ASP A 72 15.69 -11.08 -4.97
C ASP A 72 15.96 -12.11 -3.85
N ALA A 73 14.91 -12.58 -3.18
CA ALA A 73 14.97 -13.59 -2.13
C ALA A 73 13.69 -14.44 -2.07
N ALA A 74 13.87 -15.66 -1.59
CA ALA A 74 12.79 -16.56 -1.16
C ALA A 74 13.21 -17.11 0.22
N ARG A 75 12.45 -16.79 1.24
CA ARG A 75 12.58 -17.30 2.60
C ARG A 75 11.20 -17.71 3.09
N TYR A 76 11.13 -18.39 4.20
CA TYR A 76 9.87 -18.91 4.72
C TYR A 76 9.68 -18.49 6.17
N SER A 77 8.55 -17.84 6.46
CA SER A 77 8.02 -17.72 7.80
C SER A 77 7.07 -18.87 8.07
N VAL A 78 6.80 -19.13 9.35
CA VAL A 78 5.94 -20.23 9.77
C VAL A 78 4.84 -19.69 10.69
N GLU A 79 3.59 -19.97 10.38
CA GLU A 79 2.51 -19.93 11.35
C GLU A 79 2.45 -21.32 12.02
N TYR A 80 2.79 -21.37 13.29
CA TYR A 80 2.90 -22.62 14.06
C TYR A 80 2.00 -22.59 15.29
N ARG A 81 1.23 -23.62 15.45
CA ARG A 81 0.41 -23.85 16.64
C ARG A 81 0.55 -25.30 17.05
N LEU A 82 0.92 -25.54 18.31
CA LEU A 82 1.00 -26.88 18.90
C LEU A 82 0.31 -26.83 20.26
N SER A 83 -0.52 -27.83 20.54
CA SER A 83 -1.13 -28.05 21.85
C SER A 83 -0.68 -29.42 22.38
N LEU A 84 -0.14 -29.42 23.58
CA LEU A 84 0.30 -30.64 24.27
C LEU A 84 -0.50 -30.85 25.54
N THR A 85 -0.75 -32.10 25.89
CA THR A 85 -1.20 -32.51 27.23
C THR A 85 -0.02 -33.10 27.95
N HIS A 86 0.39 -32.52 29.07
CA HIS A 86 1.46 -32.96 29.93
C HIS A 86 1.04 -34.19 30.78
N PRO A 87 2.02 -34.97 31.33
CA PRO A 87 1.72 -36.15 32.16
C PRO A 87 0.88 -35.86 33.39
N ASP A 88 0.88 -34.63 33.88
CA ASP A 88 0.03 -34.13 35.00
C ASP A 88 -1.41 -33.80 34.59
N GLY A 89 -1.71 -33.86 33.26
CA GLY A 89 -3.02 -33.55 32.68
C GLY A 89 -3.19 -32.08 32.32
N GLU A 90 -2.21 -31.22 32.53
CA GLU A 90 -2.26 -29.81 32.07
C GLU A 90 -2.10 -29.70 30.56
N THR A 91 -2.82 -28.77 29.95
CA THR A 91 -2.68 -28.46 28.51
C THR A 91 -1.89 -27.18 28.32
N GLN A 92 -0.84 -27.24 27.49
CA GLN A 92 -0.03 -26.09 27.14
C GLN A 92 -0.03 -25.85 25.63
N HIS A 93 -0.01 -24.55 25.23
CA HIS A 93 -0.03 -24.11 23.83
C HIS A 93 1.31 -23.46 23.46
N TYR A 94 1.79 -23.79 22.29
CA TYR A 94 3.04 -23.30 21.71
C TYR A 94 2.77 -22.67 20.35
N SER A 95 3.57 -21.68 19.99
CA SER A 95 3.42 -20.89 18.77
C SER A 95 4.77 -20.69 18.06
N GLN A 96 4.75 -20.04 16.90
CA GLN A 96 5.95 -19.60 16.19
C GLN A 96 6.88 -18.74 17.08
N GLU A 97 6.35 -17.96 18.01
CA GLU A 97 7.17 -17.14 18.91
C GLU A 97 7.91 -18.00 19.94
N THR A 98 7.28 -19.06 20.45
CA THR A 98 7.95 -20.01 21.36
C THR A 98 8.98 -20.86 20.60
N LEU A 99 8.71 -21.27 19.36
CA LEU A 99 9.68 -21.92 18.48
C LEU A 99 10.90 -21.01 18.22
N LYS A 100 10.66 -19.74 17.87
CA LYS A 100 11.73 -18.76 17.67
C LYS A 100 12.60 -18.60 18.92
N THR A 101 11.96 -18.46 20.08
CA THR A 101 12.67 -18.34 21.37
C THR A 101 13.52 -19.58 21.66
N TRP A 102 12.99 -20.78 21.40
CA TRP A 102 13.72 -22.02 21.58
C TRP A 102 14.94 -22.12 20.65
N LEU A 103 14.79 -21.76 19.36
CA LEU A 103 15.90 -21.72 18.41
C LEU A 103 16.98 -20.73 18.85
N GLN A 104 16.60 -19.58 19.35
CA GLN A 104 17.56 -18.56 19.82
C GLN A 104 18.27 -18.95 21.09
N GLN A 105 17.55 -19.47 22.09
CA GLN A 105 18.08 -19.67 23.44
C GLN A 105 18.62 -21.10 23.67
N VAL A 106 17.95 -22.11 23.13
CA VAL A 106 18.33 -23.54 23.36
C VAL A 106 19.25 -24.04 22.25
N LYS A 107 18.96 -23.71 20.99
CA LYS A 107 19.79 -24.11 19.84
C LYS A 107 20.95 -23.16 19.57
N GLY A 108 21.06 -22.05 20.31
CA GLY A 108 22.15 -21.09 20.18
C GLY A 108 22.09 -20.18 18.92
N GLN A 109 20.98 -20.16 18.24
CA GLN A 109 20.77 -19.32 17.03
C GLN A 109 20.33 -17.91 17.42
N SER A 110 21.13 -17.18 18.19
CA SER A 110 20.76 -15.89 18.77
C SER A 110 20.34 -14.82 17.75
N GLY A 111 20.79 -14.95 16.48
CA GLY A 111 20.45 -14.04 15.37
C GLY A 111 19.26 -14.49 14.53
N PHE A 112 18.56 -15.58 14.89
CA PHE A 112 17.43 -16.08 14.12
C PHE A 112 16.28 -15.06 14.13
N ASP A 113 15.87 -14.64 12.93
CA ASP A 113 14.89 -13.59 12.73
C ASP A 113 13.44 -14.10 12.50
N GLY A 114 13.23 -15.41 12.56
CA GLY A 114 11.94 -16.05 12.29
C GLY A 114 11.73 -16.42 10.83
N LEU A 115 12.79 -16.35 10.01
CA LEU A 115 12.73 -16.71 8.59
C LEU A 115 13.74 -17.82 8.29
N PHE A 116 13.27 -18.90 7.69
CA PHE A 116 14.04 -20.05 7.24
C PHE A 116 14.45 -19.89 5.77
N ASN A 117 15.51 -20.54 5.33
CA ASN A 117 15.97 -20.48 3.94
C ASN A 117 15.24 -21.48 3.02
N SER A 118 14.59 -22.49 3.59
CA SER A 118 13.76 -23.47 2.87
C SER A 118 12.64 -24.00 3.75
N GLU A 119 11.63 -24.62 3.14
CA GLU A 119 10.55 -25.33 3.84
C GLU A 119 11.10 -26.53 4.63
N GLU A 120 12.12 -27.23 4.08
CA GLU A 120 12.77 -28.35 4.74
C GLU A 120 13.49 -27.93 6.03
N GLU A 121 14.20 -26.78 6.00
CA GLU A 121 14.84 -26.21 7.19
C GLU A 121 13.77 -25.87 8.26
N ALA A 122 12.67 -25.27 7.84
CA ALA A 122 11.57 -24.93 8.73
C ALA A 122 10.93 -26.19 9.35
N GLN A 123 10.62 -27.19 8.52
CA GLN A 123 10.03 -28.45 9.00
C GLN A 123 10.96 -29.19 9.96
N THR A 124 12.26 -29.24 9.65
CA THR A 124 13.26 -29.84 10.53
C THR A 124 13.28 -29.16 11.90
N ALA A 125 13.26 -27.83 11.92
CA ALA A 125 13.25 -27.09 13.18
C ALA A 125 11.98 -27.35 14.01
N ILE A 126 10.81 -27.44 13.33
CA ILE A 126 9.53 -27.78 13.98
C ILE A 126 9.57 -29.19 14.59
N ASP A 127 10.06 -30.18 13.84
CA ASP A 127 10.12 -31.56 14.28
C ASP A 127 11.08 -31.72 15.47
N GLU A 128 12.24 -31.07 15.46
CA GLU A 128 13.16 -31.00 16.58
C GLU A 128 12.52 -30.33 17.81
N TYR A 129 11.81 -29.22 17.61
CA TYR A 129 11.12 -28.51 18.69
C TYR A 129 10.03 -29.37 19.31
N ARG A 130 9.16 -29.97 18.51
CA ARG A 130 8.11 -30.89 18.96
C ARG A 130 8.73 -32.07 19.74
N THR A 131 9.81 -32.66 19.21
CA THR A 131 10.52 -33.76 19.88
C THR A 131 11.05 -33.32 21.24
N ALA A 132 11.66 -32.14 21.35
CA ALA A 132 12.15 -31.60 22.61
C ALA A 132 11.03 -31.38 23.64
N LEU A 133 9.88 -30.91 23.20
CA LEU A 133 8.73 -30.68 24.08
C LEU A 133 8.00 -31.94 24.55
N THR A 134 8.16 -33.05 23.83
CA THR A 134 7.50 -34.33 24.16
C THR A 134 8.41 -35.34 24.89
N GLN A 135 9.66 -34.96 25.21
CA GLN A 135 10.60 -35.83 25.92
C GLN A 135 10.14 -36.21 27.33
N ASP A 136 9.32 -35.42 27.96
CA ASP A 136 8.75 -35.66 29.29
C ASP A 136 7.54 -36.61 29.27
N GLY A 137 7.17 -37.16 28.13
CA GLY A 137 6.00 -38.00 27.93
C GLY A 137 4.72 -37.25 27.60
N SER A 138 4.80 -35.95 27.32
CA SER A 138 3.67 -35.15 26.84
C SER A 138 3.12 -35.68 25.51
N THR A 139 1.81 -35.61 25.34
CA THR A 139 1.09 -36.08 24.12
C THR A 139 0.57 -34.93 23.29
N VAL A 140 0.70 -35.06 21.96
CA VAL A 140 0.19 -34.04 21.02
C VAL A 140 -1.34 -34.12 20.97
N LEU A 141 -2.00 -33.01 21.35
CA LEU A 141 -3.42 -32.84 21.26
C LEU A 141 -3.85 -32.29 19.89
N GLY A 142 -3.03 -31.43 19.30
CA GLY A 142 -3.21 -30.87 17.96
C GLY A 142 -2.00 -30.09 17.51
N GLU A 143 -1.74 -30.11 16.20
CA GLU A 143 -0.65 -29.36 15.56
C GLU A 143 -1.13 -28.76 14.24
N SER A 144 -0.73 -27.52 13.95
CA SER A 144 -0.96 -26.86 12.70
C SER A 144 0.29 -26.11 12.26
N VAL A 145 0.68 -26.31 11.02
CA VAL A 145 1.84 -25.67 10.38
C VAL A 145 1.40 -25.07 9.06
N THR A 146 1.65 -23.79 8.87
CA THR A 146 1.53 -23.12 7.56
C THR A 146 2.84 -22.43 7.24
N MET A 147 3.45 -22.78 6.12
CA MET A 147 4.66 -22.14 5.63
C MET A 147 4.29 -21.02 4.65
N ILE A 148 4.88 -19.84 4.85
CA ILE A 148 4.57 -18.64 4.09
C ILE A 148 5.85 -18.20 3.38
N LEU A 149 5.78 -18.14 2.06
CA LEU A 149 6.89 -17.65 1.21
C LEU A 149 7.06 -16.14 1.38
N GLU A 150 8.25 -15.71 1.78
CA GLU A 150 8.58 -14.31 2.06
C GLU A 150 9.67 -13.78 1.08
N PRO A 151 9.71 -12.47 0.76
CA PRO A 151 8.72 -11.46 1.15
C PRO A 151 7.38 -11.64 0.43
N GLN A 152 6.32 -11.16 1.07
CA GLN A 152 4.98 -11.12 0.53
C GLN A 152 4.74 -9.85 -0.30
N THR A 153 3.65 -9.88 -1.09
CA THR A 153 3.24 -8.77 -1.96
C THR A 153 1.72 -8.78 -2.06
N SER A 154 1.10 -7.60 -2.08
CA SER A 154 -0.27 -7.43 -2.53
C SER A 154 -0.37 -6.39 -3.62
N PHE A 155 -1.33 -6.55 -4.52
CA PHE A 155 -1.54 -5.65 -5.66
C PHE A 155 -3.03 -5.36 -5.86
N VAL A 156 -3.35 -4.10 -6.18
CA VAL A 156 -4.72 -3.64 -6.50
C VAL A 156 -4.66 -2.79 -7.75
N LEU A 157 -5.59 -2.98 -8.69
CA LEU A 157 -5.75 -2.14 -9.87
C LEU A 157 -7.20 -1.68 -10.01
N ILE A 158 -7.38 -0.36 -10.11
CA ILE A 158 -8.67 0.32 -10.17
C ILE A 158 -8.74 1.17 -11.45
N GLU A 159 -9.85 1.09 -12.17
CA GLU A 159 -10.22 2.06 -13.20
C GLU A 159 -10.78 3.29 -12.48
N GLN A 160 -10.00 4.36 -12.41
CA GLN A 160 -10.30 5.51 -11.56
C GLN A 160 -11.57 6.26 -11.94
N SER A 161 -11.96 6.24 -13.22
CA SER A 161 -13.15 6.93 -13.71
C SER A 161 -14.47 6.32 -13.21
N THR A 162 -14.45 5.01 -12.91
CA THR A 162 -15.63 4.25 -12.49
C THR A 162 -15.56 3.75 -11.05
N GLY A 163 -14.37 3.70 -10.46
CA GLY A 163 -14.11 3.01 -9.18
C GLY A 163 -14.08 1.49 -9.31
N TYR A 164 -14.12 0.93 -10.52
CA TYR A 164 -14.13 -0.50 -10.78
C TYR A 164 -12.80 -1.14 -10.43
N VAL A 165 -12.81 -2.11 -9.52
CA VAL A 165 -11.65 -2.93 -9.23
C VAL A 165 -11.50 -3.97 -10.34
N LYS A 166 -10.49 -3.79 -11.19
CA LYS A 166 -10.25 -4.66 -12.35
C LYS A 166 -9.45 -5.91 -12.01
N ALA A 167 -8.56 -5.81 -11.02
CA ALA A 167 -7.78 -6.92 -10.53
C ALA A 167 -7.31 -6.70 -9.10
N ILE A 168 -7.14 -7.79 -8.35
CA ILE A 168 -6.60 -7.80 -6.99
C ILE A 168 -5.81 -9.10 -6.75
N ASN A 169 -4.65 -8.97 -6.13
CA ASN A 169 -3.88 -10.11 -5.63
C ASN A 169 -3.48 -9.85 -4.18
N GLY A 170 -3.81 -10.79 -3.29
CA GLY A 170 -3.61 -10.69 -1.85
C GLY A 170 -2.37 -11.39 -1.30
N GLY A 171 -1.51 -11.98 -2.17
CA GLY A 171 -0.31 -12.64 -1.68
C GLY A 171 0.51 -13.32 -2.75
N ARG A 172 1.82 -13.42 -2.50
CA ARG A 172 2.78 -14.18 -3.27
C ARG A 172 2.67 -15.67 -2.92
N GLY A 173 2.77 -16.52 -3.92
CA GLY A 173 2.70 -17.98 -3.80
C GLY A 173 1.33 -18.54 -4.20
N GLN A 174 1.26 -19.86 -4.27
CA GLN A 174 0.03 -20.54 -4.66
C GLN A 174 -1.00 -20.45 -3.51
N LYS A 175 -2.18 -19.98 -3.83
CA LYS A 175 -3.31 -20.01 -2.90
C LYS A 175 -3.83 -21.44 -2.76
N THR A 176 -3.85 -21.96 -1.54
CA THR A 176 -4.16 -23.37 -1.25
C THR A 176 -5.53 -23.60 -0.61
N ALA A 177 -6.21 -22.54 -0.18
CA ALA A 177 -7.52 -22.62 0.44
C ALA A 177 -8.35 -21.37 0.13
N ASN A 178 -9.68 -21.48 0.27
CA ASN A 178 -10.59 -20.34 0.18
C ASN A 178 -10.50 -19.48 1.45
N ARG A 179 -10.76 -18.17 1.30
CA ARG A 179 -10.80 -17.20 2.40
C ARG A 179 -9.53 -17.16 3.23
N THR A 180 -8.37 -17.37 2.57
CA THR A 180 -7.07 -17.08 3.17
C THR A 180 -6.85 -15.58 3.24
N LEU A 181 -5.88 -15.15 4.09
CA LEU A 181 -5.53 -13.74 4.27
C LEU A 181 -5.33 -13.03 2.93
N ASN A 182 -6.18 -12.05 2.65
CA ASN A 182 -6.04 -11.15 1.51
C ASN A 182 -5.29 -9.88 1.96
N ARG A 183 -3.98 -9.82 1.73
CA ARG A 183 -3.16 -8.68 2.18
C ARG A 183 -3.50 -7.37 1.49
N ALA A 184 -4.34 -7.42 0.45
CA ALA A 184 -4.78 -6.21 -0.23
C ALA A 184 -5.96 -5.53 0.50
N THR A 185 -6.78 -6.29 1.21
CA THR A 185 -7.98 -5.81 1.92
C THR A 185 -7.91 -5.97 3.43
N ASP A 186 -7.36 -7.10 3.92
CA ASP A 186 -7.46 -7.50 5.32
C ASP A 186 -6.24 -7.09 6.16
N SER A 187 -5.11 -6.75 5.52
CA SER A 187 -3.89 -6.34 6.21
C SER A 187 -3.78 -4.83 6.27
N LEU A 188 -3.70 -4.29 7.48
CA LEU A 188 -3.39 -2.89 7.73
C LEU A 188 -1.88 -2.74 7.95
N ARG A 189 -1.22 -1.98 7.07
CA ARG A 189 0.23 -1.76 7.10
C ARG A 189 0.56 -0.28 7.08
N GLN A 190 1.72 0.09 7.61
CA GLN A 190 2.15 1.48 7.65
C GLN A 190 2.44 1.98 6.23
N PRO A 191 1.73 3.03 5.74
CA PRO A 191 1.88 3.50 4.35
C PRO A 191 3.18 4.26 4.10
N GLY A 192 3.87 4.68 5.15
CA GLY A 192 5.09 5.46 5.04
C GLY A 192 4.90 6.72 4.20
N SER A 193 5.90 7.06 3.40
CA SER A 193 5.94 8.31 2.62
C SER A 193 4.85 8.49 1.56
N THR A 194 4.04 7.48 1.23
CA THR A 194 2.87 7.67 0.36
C THR A 194 1.86 8.61 1.01
N PHE A 195 1.76 8.56 2.33
CA PHE A 195 0.80 9.33 3.10
C PHE A 195 1.07 10.84 3.12
N LYS A 196 2.28 11.27 2.81
CA LYS A 196 2.65 12.70 2.64
C LYS A 196 1.76 13.43 1.65
N VAL A 197 1.42 12.76 0.54
CA VAL A 197 0.54 13.31 -0.51
C VAL A 197 -0.84 13.54 0.05
N ILE A 198 -1.38 12.58 0.78
CA ILE A 198 -2.75 12.55 1.28
C ILE A 198 -2.93 13.51 2.47
N SER A 199 -2.06 13.41 3.48
CA SER A 199 -2.26 14.07 4.77
C SER A 199 -1.59 15.43 4.91
N SER A 200 -0.54 15.72 4.11
CA SER A 200 0.17 17.01 4.19
C SER A 200 -0.05 17.87 2.96
N PHE A 201 0.24 17.35 1.77
CA PHE A 201 0.27 18.18 0.57
C PHE A 201 -1.12 18.40 -0.04
N ALA A 202 -2.01 17.41 -0.04
CA ALA A 202 -3.36 17.58 -0.54
C ALA A 202 -4.14 18.66 0.24
N PRO A 203 -4.26 18.62 1.58
CA PRO A 203 -4.94 19.68 2.33
C PRO A 203 -4.26 21.05 2.22
N ALA A 204 -2.92 21.11 2.13
CA ALA A 204 -2.21 22.36 1.95
C ALA A 204 -2.61 23.06 0.64
N LEU A 205 -2.65 22.31 -0.46
CA LEU A 205 -3.04 22.82 -1.78
C LEU A 205 -4.53 23.09 -1.89
N ASP A 206 -5.38 22.24 -1.29
CA ASP A 206 -6.83 22.29 -1.44
C ASP A 206 -7.51 23.36 -0.58
N ALA A 207 -7.14 23.45 0.69
CA ALA A 207 -7.81 24.26 1.69
C ALA A 207 -6.99 25.43 2.24
N CYS A 208 -5.64 25.31 2.27
CA CYS A 208 -4.81 26.26 2.99
C CYS A 208 -4.14 27.31 2.08
N GLY A 209 -4.51 27.39 0.80
CA GLY A 209 -4.00 28.39 -0.14
C GLY A 209 -2.52 28.20 -0.52
N ALA A 210 -1.93 27.04 -0.25
CA ALA A 210 -0.59 26.72 -0.71
C ALA A 210 -0.59 26.43 -2.22
N THR A 211 0.59 26.55 -2.85
CA THR A 211 0.84 26.16 -4.23
C THR A 211 2.00 25.19 -4.28
N LEU A 212 2.26 24.58 -5.44
CA LEU A 212 3.43 23.70 -5.60
C LEU A 212 4.76 24.44 -5.37
N SER A 213 4.77 25.76 -5.51
CA SER A 213 5.94 26.61 -5.25
C SER A 213 6.05 27.10 -3.80
N THR A 214 5.06 26.84 -2.95
CA THR A 214 5.13 27.17 -1.51
C THR A 214 6.34 26.45 -0.89
N VAL A 215 7.17 27.23 -0.15
CA VAL A 215 8.45 26.75 0.36
C VAL A 215 8.43 26.51 1.86
N TYR A 216 9.11 25.45 2.28
CA TYR A 216 9.40 25.12 3.67
C TYR A 216 10.90 24.95 3.86
N TYR A 217 11.39 25.24 5.06
CA TYR A 217 12.81 25.14 5.38
C TYR A 217 13.21 23.70 5.70
N ASP A 218 14.01 23.07 4.84
CA ASP A 218 14.65 21.77 5.10
C ASP A 218 15.87 22.00 6.02
N GLY A 219 15.70 21.72 7.28
CA GLY A 219 16.69 21.87 8.35
C GLY A 219 16.34 21.00 9.54
N PRO A 220 17.14 21.01 10.62
CA PRO A 220 16.85 20.26 11.83
C PRO A 220 15.41 20.49 12.31
N TYR A 221 14.71 19.43 12.66
CA TYR A 221 13.33 19.50 13.11
C TYR A 221 13.07 18.46 14.21
N SER A 222 12.51 18.92 15.33
CA SER A 222 12.12 18.07 16.45
C SER A 222 10.70 18.42 16.93
N SER A 223 9.99 17.44 17.44
CA SER A 223 8.71 17.63 18.12
C SER A 223 8.72 16.81 19.41
N GLY A 224 8.70 17.51 20.55
CA GLY A 224 9.02 16.90 21.84
C GLY A 224 10.46 16.35 21.81
N GLU A 225 10.63 15.14 22.29
CA GLU A 225 11.94 14.44 22.29
C GLU A 225 12.28 13.78 20.96
N LYS A 226 11.32 13.72 20.01
CA LYS A 226 11.52 13.05 18.72
C LYS A 226 12.20 13.96 17.72
N GLU A 227 13.41 13.61 17.30
CA GLU A 227 14.11 14.22 16.17
C GLU A 227 13.69 13.55 14.87
N PHE A 228 13.43 14.36 13.83
CA PHE A 228 13.09 13.90 12.49
C PHE A 228 14.22 14.23 11.52
N ARG A 229 14.45 13.32 10.57
CA ARG A 229 15.46 13.46 9.52
C ARG A 229 14.89 13.07 8.17
N ASN A 230 15.51 13.55 7.09
CA ASN A 230 15.21 13.05 5.77
C ASN A 230 15.69 11.59 5.63
N TRP A 231 15.15 10.86 4.63
CA TRP A 231 15.53 9.46 4.41
C TRP A 231 17.02 9.28 4.05
N TRP A 232 17.67 10.33 3.55
CA TRP A 232 19.11 10.38 3.30
C TRP A 232 19.92 10.91 4.50
N GLY A 233 19.29 11.18 5.62
CA GLY A 233 19.95 11.69 6.83
C GLY A 233 19.74 13.17 7.10
N SER A 234 20.76 13.81 7.71
CA SER A 234 20.74 15.20 8.17
C SER A 234 21.51 16.18 7.27
N ASP A 235 21.82 15.80 6.03
CA ASP A 235 22.41 16.71 5.05
C ASP A 235 21.31 17.60 4.43
N TYR A 236 20.90 18.59 5.20
CA TYR A 236 19.80 19.48 4.86
C TYR A 236 20.17 20.49 3.79
N LYS A 237 19.18 21.02 3.06
CA LYS A 237 19.41 21.89 1.91
C LYS A 237 18.84 23.31 2.05
N GLY A 238 18.01 23.58 3.02
CA GLY A 238 17.37 24.90 3.20
C GLY A 238 15.96 24.95 2.60
N TYR A 239 15.59 26.04 1.93
CA TYR A 239 14.22 26.21 1.43
C TYR A 239 13.94 25.32 0.21
N HIS A 240 12.88 24.53 0.31
CA HIS A 240 12.38 23.65 -0.72
C HIS A 240 10.87 23.77 -0.90
N THR A 241 10.43 23.57 -2.12
CA THR A 241 9.02 23.67 -2.51
C THR A 241 8.22 22.41 -2.13
N ILE A 242 6.88 22.52 -2.14
CA ILE A 242 6.00 21.34 -2.05
C ILE A 242 6.31 20.36 -3.19
N ARG A 243 6.55 20.86 -4.43
CA ARG A 243 6.94 20.03 -5.57
C ARG A 243 8.18 19.19 -5.25
N ASP A 244 9.24 19.81 -4.73
CA ASP A 244 10.44 19.07 -4.29
C ASP A 244 10.13 18.08 -3.16
N GLY A 245 9.28 18.49 -2.22
CA GLY A 245 8.81 17.62 -1.12
C GLY A 245 8.18 16.33 -1.61
N ILE A 246 7.42 16.39 -2.70
CA ILE A 246 6.80 15.22 -3.36
C ILE A 246 7.84 14.46 -4.16
N THR A 247 8.59 15.13 -5.05
CA THR A 247 9.55 14.53 -5.99
C THR A 247 10.64 13.73 -5.28
N TYR A 248 11.26 14.32 -4.27
CA TYR A 248 12.35 13.72 -3.49
C TYR A 248 11.88 13.06 -2.19
N SER A 249 10.58 13.05 -1.94
CA SER A 249 10.00 12.46 -0.73
C SER A 249 10.59 13.04 0.56
N MET A 250 10.72 14.37 0.64
CA MET A 250 11.36 15.06 1.77
C MET A 250 10.52 14.94 3.04
N ASN A 251 11.11 14.42 4.11
CA ASN A 251 10.42 14.25 5.39
C ASN A 251 10.17 15.60 6.06
N ILE A 252 11.20 16.45 6.11
CA ILE A 252 11.14 17.73 6.83
C ILE A 252 10.16 18.70 6.17
N VAL A 253 10.13 18.74 4.83
CA VAL A 253 9.16 19.56 4.08
C VAL A 253 7.72 19.13 4.38
N ALA A 254 7.44 17.82 4.39
CA ALA A 254 6.11 17.30 4.70
C ALA A 254 5.69 17.58 6.16
N LEU A 255 6.61 17.41 7.11
CA LEU A 255 6.37 17.69 8.53
C LEU A 255 6.08 19.18 8.76
N ARG A 256 6.88 20.08 8.18
CA ARG A 256 6.64 21.52 8.29
C ARG A 256 5.35 21.94 7.58
N CYS A 257 5.07 21.37 6.43
CA CYS A 257 3.80 21.60 5.74
C CYS A 257 2.62 21.27 6.66
N MET A 258 2.66 20.12 7.32
CA MET A 258 1.61 19.73 8.27
C MET A 258 1.60 20.62 9.52
N ALA A 259 2.78 20.95 10.09
CA ALA A 259 2.85 21.72 11.33
C ALA A 259 2.48 23.19 11.14
N ASP A 260 2.99 23.81 10.06
CA ASP A 260 2.95 25.26 9.88
C ASP A 260 1.72 25.72 9.05
N THR A 261 1.11 24.81 8.28
CA THR A 261 0.06 25.16 7.30
C THR A 261 -1.22 24.34 7.49
N VAL A 262 -1.12 23.01 7.63
CA VAL A 262 -2.27 22.09 7.55
C VAL A 262 -2.89 21.81 8.93
N THR A 263 -2.16 21.37 9.87
CA THR A 263 -2.48 20.71 11.14
C THR A 263 -2.68 19.18 11.01
N PRO A 264 -2.31 18.40 12.03
CA PRO A 264 -2.54 16.95 12.03
C PRO A 264 -4.03 16.57 11.91
N GLN A 265 -4.92 17.32 12.52
CA GLN A 265 -6.36 17.08 12.46
C GLN A 265 -6.89 17.22 11.03
N LEU A 266 -6.57 18.32 10.33
CA LEU A 266 -6.98 18.51 8.95
C LEU A 266 -6.36 17.44 8.02
N GLY A 267 -5.14 17.01 8.31
CA GLY A 267 -4.48 15.92 7.57
C GLY A 267 -5.23 14.60 7.70
N VAL A 268 -5.74 14.26 8.89
CA VAL A 268 -6.59 13.08 9.12
C VAL A 268 -7.93 13.22 8.39
N GLU A 269 -8.60 14.38 8.50
CA GLU A 269 -9.87 14.64 7.79
C GLU A 269 -9.75 14.45 6.27
N TYR A 270 -8.64 14.90 5.67
CA TYR A 270 -8.40 14.70 4.24
C TYR A 270 -8.16 13.24 3.87
N ALA A 271 -7.46 12.50 4.71
CA ALA A 271 -7.27 11.07 4.51
C ALA A 271 -8.62 10.30 4.59
N GLU A 272 -9.48 10.64 5.55
CA GLU A 272 -10.85 10.09 5.66
C GLU A 272 -11.72 10.49 4.46
N ARG A 273 -11.63 11.74 3.98
CA ARG A 273 -12.32 12.19 2.76
C ARG A 273 -11.89 11.42 1.54
N LEU A 274 -10.65 10.97 1.48
CA LEU A 274 -10.09 10.15 0.41
C LEU A 274 -10.32 8.63 0.62
N GLY A 275 -11.06 8.24 1.67
CA GLY A 275 -11.55 6.88 1.87
C GLY A 275 -10.71 6.00 2.78
N ILE A 276 -9.79 6.57 3.56
CA ILE A 276 -9.07 5.82 4.59
C ILE A 276 -9.97 5.69 5.81
N THR A 277 -10.33 4.47 6.20
CA THR A 277 -11.29 4.20 7.28
C THR A 277 -10.65 3.70 8.58
N SER A 278 -9.37 3.32 8.52
CA SER A 278 -8.65 2.71 9.64
C SER A 278 -8.09 3.70 10.67
N LEU A 279 -8.21 5.02 10.41
CA LEU A 279 -7.66 6.08 11.26
C LEU A 279 -8.38 6.16 12.60
N VAL A 280 -7.64 6.56 13.62
CA VAL A 280 -8.13 6.75 14.99
C VAL A 280 -7.67 8.11 15.53
N SER A 281 -8.24 8.57 16.64
CA SER A 281 -7.91 9.88 17.23
C SER A 281 -6.42 10.04 17.56
N GLN A 282 -5.73 8.93 17.88
CA GLN A 282 -4.29 8.92 18.15
C GLN A 282 -3.43 9.24 16.91
N ASP A 283 -4.03 9.19 15.71
CA ASP A 283 -3.35 9.54 14.47
C ASP A 283 -3.27 11.05 14.21
N GLN A 284 -3.94 11.87 15.03
CA GLN A 284 -3.86 13.34 14.95
C GLN A 284 -2.51 13.86 15.48
N THR A 285 -1.42 13.41 14.89
CA THR A 285 -0.03 13.75 15.25
C THR A 285 0.80 14.11 14.04
N LEU A 286 1.94 14.76 14.25
CA LEU A 286 2.89 15.06 13.17
C LEU A 286 3.47 13.81 12.49
N SER A 287 3.47 12.65 13.18
CA SER A 287 3.93 11.39 12.58
C SER A 287 3.07 10.96 11.40
N THR A 288 1.80 11.35 11.39
CA THR A 288 0.85 11.07 10.28
C THR A 288 1.30 11.68 8.97
N ALA A 289 2.01 12.83 9.01
CA ALA A 289 2.63 13.42 7.81
C ALA A 289 3.57 12.45 7.09
N LEU A 290 4.16 11.51 7.81
CA LEU A 290 5.11 10.52 7.28
C LEU A 290 4.52 9.12 7.16
N GLY A 291 3.23 8.95 7.42
CA GLY A 291 2.53 7.66 7.41
C GLY A 291 2.83 6.80 8.63
N GLY A 292 3.19 7.41 9.76
CA GLY A 292 3.26 6.73 11.05
C GLY A 292 1.88 6.73 11.71
N LEU A 293 1.11 5.68 11.46
CA LEU A 293 -0.28 5.51 11.90
C LEU A 293 -0.39 4.46 12.99
N THR A 294 -1.44 4.53 13.80
CA THR A 294 -1.71 3.56 14.86
C THR A 294 -1.96 2.15 14.32
N LYS A 295 -2.85 2.05 13.33
CA LYS A 295 -3.21 0.76 12.71
C LYS A 295 -2.55 0.53 11.36
N GLY A 296 -2.29 1.59 10.60
CA GLY A 296 -1.93 1.53 9.19
C GLY A 296 -3.15 1.58 8.27
N VAL A 297 -2.96 1.22 6.99
CA VAL A 297 -3.98 1.24 5.94
C VAL A 297 -3.96 -0.05 5.13
N SER A 298 -5.08 -0.40 4.50
CA SER A 298 -5.11 -1.46 3.51
C SER A 298 -4.58 -0.97 2.15
N ASN A 299 -4.12 -1.90 1.31
CA ASN A 299 -3.67 -1.55 -0.03
C ASN A 299 -4.85 -1.01 -0.88
N LEU A 300 -6.03 -1.59 -0.73
CA LEU A 300 -7.23 -1.15 -1.44
C LEU A 300 -7.58 0.30 -1.10
N GLU A 301 -7.62 0.67 0.19
CA GLU A 301 -7.92 2.05 0.62
C GLU A 301 -6.88 3.04 0.13
N LEU A 302 -5.59 2.71 0.27
CA LEU A 302 -4.51 3.59 -0.18
C LEU A 302 -4.53 3.77 -1.69
N THR A 303 -4.71 2.70 -2.46
CA THR A 303 -4.83 2.77 -3.92
C THR A 303 -6.02 3.62 -4.34
N ASN A 304 -7.16 3.45 -3.68
CA ASN A 304 -8.36 4.20 -3.99
C ASN A 304 -8.26 5.69 -3.63
N ALA A 305 -7.51 6.04 -2.59
CA ALA A 305 -7.21 7.44 -2.28
C ALA A 305 -6.41 8.12 -3.41
N PHE A 306 -5.48 7.40 -4.03
CA PHE A 306 -4.76 7.89 -5.21
C PHE A 306 -5.62 7.85 -6.48
N ALA A 307 -6.55 6.89 -6.61
CA ALA A 307 -7.53 6.88 -7.69
C ALA A 307 -8.41 8.13 -7.67
N ALA A 308 -8.78 8.63 -6.50
CA ALA A 308 -9.49 9.90 -6.37
C ALA A 308 -8.66 11.08 -6.89
N ILE A 309 -7.35 11.12 -6.64
CA ILE A 309 -6.45 12.14 -7.21
C ILE A 309 -6.41 12.00 -8.74
N ALA A 310 -6.21 10.78 -9.25
CA ALA A 310 -6.17 10.48 -10.69
C ALA A 310 -7.48 10.85 -11.40
N ASN A 311 -8.61 10.81 -10.70
CA ASN A 311 -9.95 11.12 -11.19
C ASN A 311 -10.39 12.58 -10.89
N GLY A 312 -9.49 13.52 -11.02
CA GLY A 312 -9.81 14.95 -10.84
C GLY A 312 -10.34 15.31 -9.46
N GLY A 313 -9.95 14.57 -8.42
CA GLY A 313 -10.36 14.78 -7.04
C GLY A 313 -11.69 14.10 -6.66
N THR A 314 -12.30 13.36 -7.57
CA THR A 314 -13.54 12.62 -7.32
C THR A 314 -13.22 11.26 -6.71
N TYR A 315 -13.60 11.07 -5.45
CA TYR A 315 -13.58 9.77 -4.80
C TYR A 315 -14.77 8.94 -5.26
N THR A 316 -14.52 7.69 -5.64
CA THR A 316 -15.53 6.66 -5.90
C THR A 316 -15.25 5.47 -4.99
N LYS A 317 -16.26 4.97 -4.27
CA LYS A 317 -16.11 3.76 -3.46
C LYS A 317 -15.71 2.58 -4.36
N PRO A 318 -14.73 1.75 -3.98
CA PRO A 318 -14.33 0.61 -4.81
C PRO A 318 -15.47 -0.33 -5.12
N VAL A 319 -15.62 -0.73 -6.38
CA VAL A 319 -16.72 -1.54 -6.88
C VAL A 319 -16.21 -2.91 -7.31
N PHE A 320 -16.68 -3.97 -6.65
CA PHE A 320 -16.39 -5.37 -6.98
C PHE A 320 -17.51 -6.05 -7.75
N PHE A 321 -18.73 -5.52 -7.69
CA PHE A 321 -19.87 -5.98 -8.50
C PHE A 321 -20.75 -4.80 -8.89
N THR A 322 -21.37 -4.89 -10.05
CA THR A 322 -22.25 -3.84 -10.56
C THR A 322 -23.73 -4.21 -10.42
N LYS A 323 -24.05 -5.51 -10.44
CA LYS A 323 -25.42 -5.97 -10.41
C LYS A 323 -25.54 -7.39 -9.87
N ILE A 324 -26.61 -7.66 -9.14
CA ILE A 324 -27.00 -9.00 -8.68
C ILE A 324 -28.42 -9.30 -9.15
N LEU A 325 -28.60 -10.40 -9.89
CA LEU A 325 -29.88 -10.92 -10.30
C LEU A 325 -30.20 -12.21 -9.57
N ASP A 326 -31.49 -12.48 -9.36
CA ASP A 326 -31.95 -13.79 -8.92
C ASP A 326 -31.91 -14.82 -10.08
N ARG A 327 -32.24 -16.07 -9.78
CA ARG A 327 -32.32 -17.18 -10.77
C ARG A 327 -33.26 -16.92 -11.94
N ASN A 328 -34.23 -16.03 -11.79
CA ASN A 328 -35.22 -15.70 -12.81
C ASN A 328 -34.85 -14.44 -13.61
N GLY A 329 -33.68 -13.86 -13.34
CA GLY A 329 -33.19 -12.65 -14.00
C GLY A 329 -33.78 -11.36 -13.42
N LYS A 330 -34.48 -11.40 -12.28
CA LYS A 330 -34.94 -10.20 -11.59
C LYS A 330 -33.77 -9.54 -10.87
N ILE A 331 -33.59 -8.22 -11.04
CA ILE A 331 -32.59 -7.42 -10.34
C ILE A 331 -32.93 -7.42 -8.84
N LEU A 332 -31.99 -7.90 -8.02
CA LEU A 332 -32.04 -7.81 -6.57
C LEU A 332 -31.28 -6.55 -6.07
N ILE A 333 -30.10 -6.29 -6.63
CA ILE A 333 -29.27 -5.13 -6.32
C ILE A 333 -28.74 -4.58 -7.64
N ASP A 334 -28.92 -3.30 -7.86
CA ASP A 334 -28.22 -2.49 -8.87
C ASP A 334 -27.24 -1.58 -8.11
N ASN A 335 -25.96 -1.89 -8.22
CA ASN A 335 -24.92 -1.27 -7.39
C ASN A 335 -24.31 -0.06 -8.12
N GLU A 336 -24.98 1.09 -8.01
CA GLU A 336 -24.44 2.34 -8.52
C GLU A 336 -23.28 2.81 -7.63
N PRO A 337 -22.14 3.23 -8.24
CA PRO A 337 -20.98 3.70 -7.47
C PRO A 337 -21.30 4.92 -6.61
N GLU A 338 -20.97 4.86 -5.33
CA GLU A 338 -21.02 6.01 -4.43
C GLU A 338 -19.85 6.95 -4.73
N THR A 339 -20.14 8.18 -5.16
CA THR A 339 -19.13 9.18 -5.52
C THR A 339 -19.26 10.45 -4.69
N ARG A 340 -18.13 11.13 -4.46
CA ARG A 340 -18.08 12.47 -3.87
C ARG A 340 -16.86 13.24 -4.34
N GLN A 341 -16.96 14.57 -4.42
CA GLN A 341 -15.79 15.41 -4.64
C GLN A 341 -14.97 15.48 -3.35
N ALA A 342 -13.81 14.84 -3.32
CA ALA A 342 -12.91 14.82 -2.17
C ALA A 342 -11.87 15.95 -2.22
N LEU A 343 -11.39 16.31 -3.40
CA LEU A 343 -10.45 17.41 -3.67
C LEU A 343 -10.97 18.26 -4.84
N LYS A 344 -10.50 19.51 -4.94
CA LYS A 344 -10.69 20.31 -6.16
C LYS A 344 -9.93 19.66 -7.34
N ASP A 345 -10.43 19.84 -8.53
CA ASP A 345 -9.77 19.39 -9.77
C ASP A 345 -8.37 19.99 -9.93
N SER A 346 -8.22 21.29 -9.61
CA SER A 346 -6.92 21.97 -9.58
C SER A 346 -5.93 21.32 -8.60
N THR A 347 -6.39 20.96 -7.40
CA THR A 347 -5.57 20.28 -6.41
C THR A 347 -5.12 18.92 -6.91
N ALA A 348 -6.05 18.14 -7.45
CA ALA A 348 -5.77 16.82 -8.01
C ALA A 348 -4.74 16.90 -9.15
N TYR A 349 -4.89 17.88 -10.04
CA TYR A 349 -3.92 18.11 -11.13
C TYR A 349 -2.55 18.56 -10.62
N LEU A 350 -2.47 19.47 -9.65
CA LEU A 350 -1.20 19.89 -9.06
C LEU A 350 -0.46 18.70 -8.42
N LEU A 351 -1.17 17.86 -7.68
CA LEU A 351 -0.58 16.64 -7.11
C LEU A 351 -0.11 15.69 -8.21
N THR A 352 -0.91 15.48 -9.27
CA THR A 352 -0.54 14.66 -10.43
C THR A 352 0.73 15.19 -11.08
N SER A 353 0.79 16.50 -11.37
CA SER A 353 1.97 17.14 -11.96
C SER A 353 3.25 16.96 -11.14
N ALA A 354 3.17 17.12 -9.81
CA ALA A 354 4.32 16.89 -8.94
C ALA A 354 4.70 15.40 -8.85
N MET A 355 3.73 14.49 -8.91
CA MET A 355 3.97 13.05 -8.91
C MET A 355 4.50 12.52 -10.25
N GLN A 356 4.29 13.23 -11.37
CA GLN A 356 4.99 12.93 -12.62
C GLN A 356 6.51 13.14 -12.48
N ASP A 357 6.94 14.18 -11.74
CA ASP A 357 8.36 14.41 -11.49
C ASP A 357 9.03 13.30 -10.67
N VAL A 358 8.26 12.59 -9.83
CA VAL A 358 8.72 11.40 -9.11
C VAL A 358 9.16 10.28 -10.06
N MET A 359 8.49 10.17 -11.21
CA MET A 359 8.74 9.14 -12.23
C MET A 359 9.91 9.48 -13.17
N GLN A 360 10.34 10.75 -13.17
CA GLN A 360 11.42 11.23 -14.03
C GLN A 360 12.78 11.13 -13.32
N SER A 361 13.87 11.05 -14.09
CA SER A 361 15.24 10.99 -13.54
C SER A 361 15.74 12.37 -13.12
N ASN A 362 15.21 12.90 -12.03
CA ASN A 362 15.59 14.18 -11.43
C ASN A 362 16.63 13.95 -10.32
N THR A 363 17.55 14.89 -10.18
CA THR A 363 18.58 14.87 -9.12
C THR A 363 18.66 16.23 -8.44
N MET A 364 18.51 16.23 -7.13
CA MET A 364 18.75 17.37 -6.25
C MET A 364 20.09 17.16 -5.55
N TYR A 365 20.90 18.20 -5.42
CA TYR A 365 22.18 18.14 -4.71
C TYR A 365 22.06 18.74 -3.31
N THR A 366 22.49 18.00 -2.31
CA THR A 366 22.56 18.43 -0.91
C THR A 366 23.73 19.43 -0.69
N ARG A 367 23.84 19.98 0.52
CA ARG A 367 24.94 20.89 0.86
C ARG A 367 26.32 20.25 0.70
N SER A 368 26.47 18.98 1.02
CA SER A 368 27.72 18.23 0.85
C SER A 368 28.02 17.89 -0.61
N GLY A 369 27.09 18.17 -1.54
CA GLY A 369 27.20 17.80 -2.95
C GLY A 369 26.68 16.38 -3.27
N SER A 370 26.11 15.67 -2.30
CA SER A 370 25.50 14.36 -2.53
C SER A 370 24.22 14.50 -3.35
N GLY A 371 24.06 13.68 -4.39
CA GLY A 371 22.87 13.68 -5.24
C GLY A 371 21.73 12.86 -4.61
N VAL A 372 20.58 13.50 -4.41
CA VAL A 372 19.32 12.83 -4.03
C VAL A 372 18.45 12.70 -5.27
N LYS A 373 18.10 11.47 -5.63
CA LYS A 373 17.31 11.18 -6.83
C LYS A 373 15.81 11.11 -6.51
N SER A 374 14.98 11.37 -7.52
CA SER A 374 13.57 11.08 -7.49
C SER A 374 13.31 9.59 -7.21
N THR A 375 12.21 9.27 -6.53
CA THR A 375 12.05 7.96 -5.87
C THR A 375 11.24 6.93 -6.66
N GLY A 376 10.69 7.29 -7.83
CA GLY A 376 9.78 6.46 -8.61
C GLY A 376 10.30 5.99 -9.96
N THR A 377 11.52 6.35 -10.37
CA THR A 377 12.04 6.08 -11.73
C THR A 377 12.02 4.63 -12.14
N THR A 378 12.18 3.70 -11.20
CA THR A 378 12.13 2.25 -11.48
C THR A 378 10.73 1.73 -11.77
N ALA A 379 9.70 2.50 -11.46
CA ALA A 379 8.30 2.19 -11.76
C ALA A 379 7.81 2.87 -13.06
N ALA A 380 8.61 3.73 -13.69
CA ALA A 380 8.20 4.43 -14.92
C ALA A 380 7.86 3.45 -16.04
N ILE A 381 6.73 3.68 -16.71
CA ILE A 381 6.21 2.88 -17.81
C ILE A 381 6.72 3.48 -19.13
N PRO A 382 7.25 2.70 -20.05
CA PRO A 382 7.62 3.21 -21.37
C PRO A 382 6.40 3.72 -22.14
N ASN A 383 6.53 4.88 -22.78
CA ASN A 383 5.52 5.46 -23.69
C ASN A 383 4.13 5.68 -23.07
N MET A 384 4.05 5.84 -21.75
CA MET A 384 2.80 6.13 -21.05
C MET A 384 3.05 7.18 -19.96
N SER A 385 2.26 8.24 -19.97
CA SER A 385 2.24 9.20 -18.88
C SER A 385 1.87 8.53 -17.57
N CYS A 386 2.72 8.70 -16.57
CA CYS A 386 2.47 8.12 -15.25
C CYS A 386 2.90 9.07 -14.14
N ALA A 387 2.17 9.00 -13.05
CA ALA A 387 2.42 9.73 -11.81
C ALA A 387 2.39 8.73 -10.65
N GLY A 388 3.15 8.97 -9.59
CA GLY A 388 3.15 8.03 -8.48
C GLY A 388 3.96 8.47 -7.29
N LYS A 389 3.87 7.68 -6.22
CA LYS A 389 4.57 7.94 -4.96
C LYS A 389 5.06 6.64 -4.33
N SER A 390 6.30 6.62 -3.93
CA SER A 390 6.88 5.53 -3.14
C SER A 390 6.65 5.73 -1.65
N GLY A 391 6.49 4.62 -0.92
CA GLY A 391 6.48 4.55 0.53
C GLY A 391 7.51 3.54 1.02
N THR A 392 8.17 3.88 2.10
CA THR A 392 9.06 2.95 2.82
C THR A 392 8.98 3.31 4.29
N THR A 393 8.77 2.32 5.14
CA THR A 393 8.75 2.50 6.57
C THR A 393 10.14 2.37 7.18
N THR A 394 10.28 2.75 8.44
CA THR A 394 11.53 2.61 9.19
C THR A 394 12.02 1.16 9.12
N SER A 395 13.30 0.99 8.91
CA SER A 395 13.97 -0.32 8.77
C SER A 395 13.50 -1.17 7.58
N ASN A 396 12.80 -0.58 6.59
CA ASN A 396 12.29 -1.27 5.40
C ASN A 396 11.34 -2.44 5.73
N VAL A 397 10.49 -2.31 6.73
CA VAL A 397 9.50 -3.35 7.09
C VAL A 397 8.41 -3.42 6.02
N ASP A 398 7.92 -2.25 5.59
CA ASP A 398 6.92 -2.11 4.54
C ASP A 398 7.47 -1.27 3.40
N VAL A 399 7.26 -1.71 2.18
CA VAL A 399 7.58 -0.97 0.96
C VAL A 399 6.32 -0.83 0.11
N TRP A 400 6.11 0.37 -0.43
CA TRP A 400 4.92 0.74 -1.17
C TRP A 400 5.26 1.47 -2.46
N PHE A 401 4.45 1.26 -3.44
CA PHE A 401 4.34 2.16 -4.58
C PHE A 401 2.88 2.26 -5.00
N VAL A 402 2.36 3.48 -5.07
CA VAL A 402 1.05 3.76 -5.63
C VAL A 402 1.22 4.75 -6.76
N GLY A 403 0.74 4.39 -7.93
CA GLY A 403 0.86 5.22 -9.11
C GLY A 403 -0.32 5.02 -10.06
N PHE A 404 -0.44 5.94 -11.00
CA PHE A 404 -1.53 5.93 -11.95
C PHE A 404 -1.10 6.46 -13.33
N THR A 405 -1.88 6.09 -14.31
CA THR A 405 -1.86 6.57 -15.68
C THR A 405 -3.18 7.29 -15.97
N PRO A 406 -3.40 7.84 -17.16
CA PRO A 406 -4.72 8.35 -17.52
C PRO A 406 -5.86 7.32 -17.48
N TYR A 407 -5.55 6.02 -17.39
CA TYR A 407 -6.51 4.92 -17.44
C TYR A 407 -6.74 4.24 -16.09
N TYR A 408 -5.66 3.89 -15.40
CA TYR A 408 -5.70 3.02 -14.22
C TYR A 408 -4.83 3.54 -13.08
N THR A 409 -5.30 3.32 -11.87
CA THR A 409 -4.54 3.50 -10.64
C THR A 409 -4.20 2.15 -10.05
N ALA A 410 -2.93 1.93 -9.72
CA ALA A 410 -2.49 0.69 -9.11
C ALA A 410 -1.61 0.93 -7.89
N GLY A 411 -1.85 0.12 -6.86
CA GLY A 411 -1.07 0.10 -5.62
C GLY A 411 -0.42 -1.27 -5.39
N ILE A 412 0.81 -1.25 -4.95
CA ILE A 412 1.54 -2.43 -4.52
C ILE A 412 2.14 -2.24 -3.13
N TRP A 413 1.96 -3.23 -2.30
CA TRP A 413 2.65 -3.38 -1.02
C TRP A 413 3.62 -4.56 -1.08
N GLY A 414 4.71 -4.46 -0.33
CA GLY A 414 5.63 -5.56 -0.10
C GLY A 414 6.23 -5.50 1.29
N GLY A 415 6.47 -6.67 1.87
CA GLY A 415 6.99 -6.83 3.23
C GLY A 415 6.96 -8.28 3.69
N CYS A 416 7.31 -8.54 4.94
CA CYS A 416 7.13 -9.84 5.57
C CYS A 416 5.93 -9.82 6.51
N ASP A 417 5.17 -10.92 6.58
CA ASP A 417 3.99 -11.02 7.46
C ASP A 417 4.34 -10.86 8.94
N ASN A 418 5.50 -11.36 9.33
CA ASN A 418 6.02 -11.26 10.70
C ASN A 418 6.73 -9.92 11.00
N ASN A 419 6.54 -8.89 10.18
CA ASN A 419 7.14 -7.56 10.30
C ASN A 419 8.69 -7.55 10.31
N GLN A 420 9.32 -8.59 9.77
CA GLN A 420 10.78 -8.57 9.62
C GLN A 420 11.21 -7.57 8.55
N PRO A 421 12.29 -6.82 8.80
CA PRO A 421 12.86 -5.93 7.81
C PRO A 421 13.30 -6.68 6.55
N LEU A 422 13.03 -6.11 5.40
CA LEU A 422 13.61 -6.56 4.15
C LEU A 422 15.13 -6.35 4.20
N LYS A 423 15.93 -7.41 4.07
CA LYS A 423 17.38 -7.42 4.32
C LYS A 423 18.20 -7.86 3.10
N GLY A 424 19.50 -7.62 3.21
CA GLY A 424 20.54 -8.22 2.40
C GLY A 424 20.49 -7.83 0.94
N GLY A 425 20.75 -8.77 0.04
CA GLY A 425 20.68 -8.60 -1.40
C GLY A 425 19.36 -8.02 -1.88
N THR A 426 18.28 -8.25 -1.13
CA THR A 426 16.98 -7.63 -1.38
C THR A 426 17.04 -6.11 -1.31
N VAL A 427 17.85 -5.53 -0.43
CA VAL A 427 17.99 -4.07 -0.31
C VAL A 427 18.99 -3.52 -1.32
N SER A 428 20.16 -4.14 -1.46
CA SER A 428 21.24 -3.67 -2.31
C SER A 428 20.97 -3.88 -3.81
N ASN A 429 20.27 -4.94 -4.17
CA ASN A 429 19.90 -5.27 -5.55
C ASN A 429 18.49 -4.82 -5.93
N GLY A 430 17.91 -3.90 -5.16
CA GLY A 430 16.55 -3.44 -5.38
C GLY A 430 15.51 -4.18 -4.54
N GLY A 431 15.89 -4.75 -3.39
CA GLY A 431 14.92 -5.39 -2.49
C GLY A 431 13.84 -4.43 -2.02
N THR A 432 14.20 -3.19 -1.73
CA THR A 432 13.21 -2.12 -1.55
C THR A 432 12.63 -1.61 -2.88
N SER A 433 13.03 -2.17 -4.01
CA SER A 433 12.59 -1.81 -5.36
C SER A 433 11.88 -2.94 -6.09
N TYR A 434 11.85 -4.18 -5.56
CA TYR A 434 11.20 -5.31 -6.23
C TYR A 434 9.71 -5.02 -6.49
N HIS A 435 9.03 -4.40 -5.54
CA HIS A 435 7.65 -3.97 -5.66
C HIS A 435 7.44 -2.99 -6.82
N LYS A 436 8.34 -2.02 -7.04
CA LYS A 436 8.27 -1.09 -8.18
C LYS A 436 8.52 -1.80 -9.52
N ARG A 437 9.38 -2.81 -9.54
CA ARG A 437 9.62 -3.65 -10.72
C ARG A 437 8.36 -4.43 -11.09
N ILE A 438 7.72 -5.08 -10.12
CA ILE A 438 6.45 -5.79 -10.31
C ILE A 438 5.37 -4.82 -10.81
N TRP A 439 5.21 -3.68 -10.14
CA TRP A 439 4.26 -2.64 -10.54
C TRP A 439 4.49 -2.21 -12.00
N ARG A 440 5.72 -1.90 -12.37
CA ARG A 440 6.08 -1.52 -13.75
C ARG A 440 5.78 -2.63 -14.74
N ASN A 441 6.13 -3.86 -14.44
CA ASN A 441 5.90 -4.99 -15.33
C ASN A 441 4.41 -5.18 -15.61
N ILE A 442 3.58 -5.21 -14.55
CA ILE A 442 2.13 -5.32 -14.67
C ILE A 442 1.58 -4.15 -15.50
N MET A 443 1.90 -2.93 -15.11
CA MET A 443 1.34 -1.75 -15.77
C MET A 443 1.82 -1.60 -17.21
N THR A 444 3.05 -2.01 -17.54
CA THR A 444 3.54 -2.03 -18.93
C THR A 444 2.71 -3.00 -19.79
N ARG A 445 2.45 -4.22 -19.30
CA ARG A 445 1.63 -5.22 -20.01
C ARG A 445 0.18 -4.78 -20.16
N VAL A 446 -0.40 -4.21 -19.10
CA VAL A 446 -1.79 -3.70 -19.10
C VAL A 446 -1.97 -2.56 -20.11
N HIS A 447 -0.92 -1.78 -20.40
CA HIS A 447 -0.99 -0.63 -21.30
C HIS A 447 -0.44 -0.91 -22.71
N GLU A 448 -0.05 -2.14 -23.03
CA GLU A 448 0.62 -2.47 -24.29
C GLU A 448 -0.17 -2.04 -25.52
N SER A 449 -1.50 -2.13 -25.47
CA SER A 449 -2.40 -1.76 -26.58
C SER A 449 -3.00 -0.34 -26.45
N LEU A 450 -2.66 0.41 -25.39
CA LEU A 450 -3.24 1.71 -25.11
C LEU A 450 -2.32 2.84 -25.59
N SER A 451 -2.92 3.88 -26.19
CA SER A 451 -2.20 5.11 -26.54
C SER A 451 -2.11 6.03 -25.32
N ASP A 452 -1.05 6.85 -25.23
CA ASP A 452 -0.94 7.84 -24.16
C ASP A 452 -1.69 9.13 -24.50
N PRO A 453 -2.81 9.46 -23.83
CA PRO A 453 -3.51 10.74 -24.02
C PRO A 453 -2.89 11.87 -23.18
N GLY A 454 -1.93 11.58 -22.29
CA GLY A 454 -1.48 12.52 -21.26
C GLY A 454 -2.53 12.78 -20.19
N PHE A 455 -2.13 13.51 -19.15
CA PHE A 455 -3.07 13.96 -18.11
C PHE A 455 -3.77 15.26 -18.53
N THR A 456 -5.08 15.33 -18.37
CA THR A 456 -5.87 16.51 -18.68
C THR A 456 -5.55 17.65 -17.72
N VAL A 457 -5.26 18.84 -18.28
CA VAL A 457 -5.05 20.06 -17.50
C VAL A 457 -6.41 20.75 -17.33
N PRO A 458 -6.89 20.96 -16.09
CA PRO A 458 -8.13 21.70 -15.86
C PRO A 458 -8.01 23.18 -16.25
N ASP A 459 -9.12 23.79 -16.66
CA ASP A 459 -9.18 25.24 -16.98
C ASP A 459 -8.83 26.13 -15.77
N SER A 460 -8.91 25.59 -14.57
CA SER A 460 -8.57 26.28 -13.31
C SER A 460 -7.05 26.41 -13.06
N ILE A 461 -6.21 25.87 -13.95
CA ILE A 461 -4.74 25.89 -13.83
C ILE A 461 -4.12 26.96 -14.74
N GLU A 462 -3.28 27.77 -14.13
CA GLU A 462 -2.47 28.77 -14.83
C GLU A 462 -0.97 28.50 -14.63
N THR A 463 -0.16 28.83 -15.64
CA THR A 463 1.30 28.79 -15.55
C THR A 463 1.81 30.17 -15.19
N ALA A 464 2.68 30.26 -14.19
CA ALA A 464 3.29 31.49 -13.75
C ALA A 464 4.77 31.30 -13.39
N ASP A 465 5.57 32.31 -13.69
CA ASP A 465 6.92 32.41 -13.14
C ASP A 465 6.86 32.67 -11.64
N VAL A 466 7.73 32.02 -10.90
CA VAL A 466 7.81 32.18 -9.44
C VAL A 466 9.24 32.47 -8.97
N CYS A 467 9.34 33.19 -7.87
CA CYS A 467 10.62 33.43 -7.21
C CYS A 467 11.09 32.15 -6.51
N ARG A 468 12.25 31.61 -6.91
CA ARG A 468 12.81 30.37 -6.34
C ARG A 468 13.00 30.41 -4.83
N LYS A 469 13.14 31.60 -4.23
CA LYS A 469 13.34 31.74 -2.79
C LYS A 469 12.06 31.76 -2.00
N SER A 470 11.07 32.54 -2.48
CA SER A 470 9.83 32.77 -1.74
C SER A 470 8.67 31.88 -2.20
N GLY A 471 8.78 31.29 -3.40
CA GLY A 471 7.66 30.57 -4.04
C GLY A 471 6.50 31.45 -4.48
N LYS A 472 6.65 32.79 -4.42
CA LYS A 472 5.63 33.78 -4.79
C LYS A 472 5.91 34.36 -6.17
N LEU A 473 4.94 35.08 -6.73
CA LEU A 473 5.13 35.83 -7.98
C LEU A 473 6.34 36.77 -7.86
N PRO A 474 7.15 36.92 -8.93
CA PRO A 474 8.34 37.72 -8.88
C PRO A 474 8.01 39.21 -8.76
N VAL A 475 8.83 39.90 -7.97
CA VAL A 475 8.76 41.37 -7.86
C VAL A 475 9.75 41.98 -8.85
N SER A 476 9.25 42.84 -9.74
CA SER A 476 10.07 43.54 -10.74
C SER A 476 11.23 44.33 -10.09
N GLY A 477 12.42 44.23 -10.66
CA GLY A 477 13.61 44.88 -10.15
C GLY A 477 14.24 44.26 -8.91
N VAL A 478 13.54 43.36 -8.20
CA VAL A 478 14.06 42.63 -7.03
C VAL A 478 14.44 41.21 -7.40
N CYS A 479 13.51 40.46 -7.93
CA CYS A 479 13.76 39.04 -8.26
C CYS A 479 14.71 38.86 -9.44
N SER A 480 14.70 39.78 -10.42
CA SER A 480 15.63 39.77 -11.55
C SER A 480 17.07 40.05 -11.13
N SER A 481 17.30 40.72 -9.99
CA SER A 481 18.60 41.01 -9.42
C SER A 481 19.06 39.94 -8.41
N ASP A 482 18.21 38.99 -8.06
CA ASP A 482 18.60 37.92 -7.14
C ASP A 482 19.42 36.87 -7.90
N PRO A 483 20.65 36.55 -7.44
CA PRO A 483 21.54 35.61 -8.11
C PRO A 483 20.97 34.18 -8.19
N ARG A 484 19.90 33.89 -7.45
CA ARG A 484 19.18 32.60 -7.50
C ARG A 484 18.14 32.54 -8.60
N GLY A 485 17.73 33.67 -9.19
CA GLY A 485 16.81 33.78 -10.30
C GLY A 485 15.34 33.43 -9.97
N THR A 486 14.50 33.51 -11.01
CA THR A 486 13.13 32.96 -11.03
C THR A 486 13.18 31.49 -11.48
N ALA A 487 12.19 30.68 -11.10
CA ALA A 487 12.03 29.29 -11.54
C ALA A 487 11.04 29.22 -12.69
#